data_4143a5487ac232676e3a282f548280ca
#
_entry.id   4143a5487ac232676e3a282f548280ca
#
_cell.length_a   1.000
_cell.length_b   1.000
_cell.length_c   1.000
_cell.angle_alpha   90.00
_cell.angle_beta   90.00
_cell.angle_gamma   90.00
#
_symmetry.space_group_name_H-M   'P 1'
#
loop_
_entity.id
_entity.type
_entity.pdbx_description
1 polymer ?
#
loop_
_entity_poly.entity_id
_entity_poly.type
_entity_poly.pdbx_seq_one_letter_code
_entity_poly.pdbx_strand_id
1 'polypeptide(L)'
;VFGAGACSIALLDEAEQNLVFAAASGRGADLVRGTVIPIGSGLAGWVVSSGQTLEISEVADDPRFARDIAEQTGYVPRTILAAPLEGRDGTVGVVEVLDRGTGDAEGERDLVILALFARLAAETVLSARLFTDMGALLLGSLATQASDGLAPALTRAAELAEADPDLADLAGLFARLQAVGARERRLAIDLVTRVLGFTESAPPA
;
A
#
# COMPACT_ATOMS: atom_id res chain seq x y z
N VAL A 1 9.16 1.31 -21.34
CA VAL A 1 10.05 0.25 -20.90
C VAL A 1 9.54 -1.09 -21.42
N PHE A 2 8.33 -1.51 -21.08
CA PHE A 2 7.77 -2.82 -21.46
C PHE A 2 7.02 -2.84 -22.80
N GLY A 3 6.76 -1.71 -23.45
CA GLY A 3 5.92 -1.64 -24.66
C GLY A 3 4.51 -2.22 -24.44
N ALA A 4 4.01 -2.15 -23.23
CA ALA A 4 2.79 -2.82 -22.77
C ALA A 4 1.49 -2.18 -23.32
N GLY A 5 0.44 -2.97 -23.45
CA GLY A 5 -0.91 -2.50 -23.79
C GLY A 5 -1.58 -1.73 -22.66
N ALA A 6 -1.33 -2.14 -21.41
CA ALA A 6 -1.78 -1.46 -20.21
C ALA A 6 -0.88 -1.79 -19.00
N CYS A 7 -1.01 -1.01 -17.94
CA CYS A 7 -0.45 -1.33 -16.63
C CYS A 7 -1.38 -0.82 -15.53
N SER A 8 -1.33 -1.48 -14.36
CA SER A 8 -2.11 -1.13 -13.18
C SER A 8 -1.31 -1.28 -11.91
N ILE A 9 -1.71 -0.54 -10.88
CA ILE A 9 -1.27 -0.70 -9.50
C ILE A 9 -2.52 -0.84 -8.65
N ALA A 10 -2.63 -1.96 -7.95
CA ALA A 10 -3.66 -2.17 -6.95
C ALA A 10 -3.02 -2.22 -5.56
N LEU A 11 -3.63 -1.55 -4.60
CA LEU A 11 -3.15 -1.43 -3.23
C LEU A 11 -4.12 -2.14 -2.29
N LEU A 12 -3.57 -2.76 -1.24
CA LEU A 12 -4.38 -3.27 -0.14
C LEU A 12 -5.09 -2.11 0.56
N ASP A 13 -6.38 -2.34 0.88
CA ASP A 13 -7.12 -1.47 1.78
C ASP A 13 -6.59 -1.60 3.23
N GLU A 14 -7.02 -0.71 4.14
CA GLU A 14 -6.58 -0.72 5.53
C GLU A 14 -6.95 -2.02 6.27
N ALA A 15 -8.05 -2.66 5.88
CA ALA A 15 -8.48 -3.92 6.47
C ALA A 15 -7.74 -5.15 5.88
N GLU A 16 -6.89 -4.94 4.88
CA GLU A 16 -6.17 -5.98 4.13
C GLU A 16 -7.07 -7.09 3.56
N GLN A 17 -8.33 -6.74 3.28
CA GLN A 17 -9.31 -7.69 2.74
C GLN A 17 -9.54 -7.51 1.25
N ASN A 18 -9.21 -6.32 0.72
CA ASN A 18 -9.45 -5.98 -0.67
C ASN A 18 -8.24 -5.32 -1.31
N LEU A 19 -8.18 -5.43 -2.63
CA LEU A 19 -7.30 -4.69 -3.51
C LEU A 19 -8.09 -3.60 -4.22
N VAL A 20 -7.63 -2.36 -4.11
CA VAL A 20 -8.18 -1.20 -4.80
C VAL A 20 -7.24 -0.81 -5.92
N PHE A 21 -7.71 -0.78 -7.17
CA PHE A 21 -6.92 -0.31 -8.31
C PHE A 21 -6.72 1.21 -8.23
N ALA A 22 -5.63 1.62 -7.58
CA ALA A 22 -5.32 3.03 -7.31
C ALA A 22 -4.84 3.78 -8.55
N ALA A 23 -4.10 3.11 -9.45
CA ALA A 23 -3.60 3.70 -10.67
C ALA A 23 -3.67 2.72 -11.84
N ALA A 24 -3.93 3.25 -13.03
CA ALA A 24 -3.90 2.48 -14.27
C ALA A 24 -3.55 3.39 -15.44
N SER A 25 -2.94 2.81 -16.47
CA SER A 25 -2.59 3.47 -17.73
C SER A 25 -2.72 2.50 -18.89
N GLY A 26 -3.03 2.99 -20.09
CA GLY A 26 -3.25 2.19 -21.29
C GLY A 26 -4.70 1.76 -21.47
N ARG A 27 -4.92 0.59 -22.11
CA ARG A 27 -6.27 0.10 -22.43
C ARG A 27 -7.05 -0.22 -21.16
N GLY A 28 -8.31 0.18 -21.10
CA GLY A 28 -9.21 -0.07 -19.97
C GLY A 28 -8.91 0.70 -18.70
N ALA A 29 -7.90 1.59 -18.68
CA ALA A 29 -7.44 2.28 -17.49
C ALA A 29 -8.55 3.07 -16.76
N ASP A 30 -9.44 3.75 -17.50
CA ASP A 30 -10.49 4.56 -16.90
C ASP A 30 -11.59 3.72 -16.23
N LEU A 31 -11.76 2.47 -16.68
CA LEU A 31 -12.77 1.55 -16.14
C LEU A 31 -12.22 0.74 -14.94
N VAL A 32 -10.91 0.46 -14.93
CA VAL A 32 -10.31 -0.33 -13.86
C VAL A 32 -9.99 0.52 -12.64
N ARG A 33 -9.66 1.79 -12.81
CA ARG A 33 -9.30 2.68 -11.69
C ARG A 33 -10.47 2.83 -10.73
N GLY A 34 -10.22 2.60 -9.44
CA GLY A 34 -11.21 2.61 -8.37
C GLY A 34 -11.98 1.29 -8.21
N THR A 35 -11.77 0.30 -9.09
CA THR A 35 -12.36 -1.04 -8.90
C THR A 35 -11.76 -1.68 -7.64
N VAL A 36 -12.63 -2.34 -6.89
CA VAL A 36 -12.27 -3.07 -5.65
C VAL A 36 -12.50 -4.55 -5.88
N ILE A 37 -11.51 -5.37 -5.57
CA ILE A 37 -11.59 -6.82 -5.65
C ILE A 37 -11.13 -7.46 -4.33
N PRO A 38 -11.73 -8.58 -3.89
CA PRO A 38 -11.25 -9.32 -2.73
C PRO A 38 -9.81 -9.81 -2.93
N ILE A 39 -8.99 -9.82 -1.87
CA ILE A 39 -7.58 -10.24 -1.91
C ILE A 39 -7.38 -11.66 -2.46
N GLY A 40 -8.35 -12.55 -2.33
CA GLY A 40 -8.31 -13.90 -2.88
C GLY A 40 -8.70 -14.01 -4.37
N SER A 41 -9.02 -12.90 -5.03
CA SER A 41 -9.56 -12.90 -6.39
C SER A 41 -8.51 -12.61 -7.45
N GLY A 42 -8.50 -13.40 -8.50
CA GLY A 42 -7.69 -13.16 -9.69
C GLY A 42 -6.20 -13.33 -9.49
N LEU A 43 -5.45 -12.98 -10.53
CA LEU A 43 -3.99 -13.05 -10.52
C LEU A 43 -3.37 -12.01 -9.59
N ALA A 44 -3.95 -10.80 -9.52
CA ALA A 44 -3.53 -9.74 -8.60
C ALA A 44 -3.61 -10.21 -7.14
N GLY A 45 -4.73 -10.79 -6.73
CA GLY A 45 -4.91 -11.35 -5.38
C GLY A 45 -3.96 -12.49 -5.09
N TRP A 46 -3.69 -13.36 -6.07
CA TRP A 46 -2.70 -14.42 -5.91
C TRP A 46 -1.28 -13.88 -5.68
N VAL A 47 -0.85 -12.86 -6.44
CA VAL A 47 0.47 -12.22 -6.28
C VAL A 47 0.63 -11.63 -4.88
N VAL A 48 -0.39 -10.92 -4.40
CA VAL A 48 -0.36 -10.32 -3.05
C VAL A 48 -0.32 -11.38 -1.96
N SER A 49 -1.15 -12.44 -2.09
CA SER A 49 -1.23 -13.49 -1.07
C SER A 49 0.01 -14.40 -1.04
N SER A 50 0.65 -14.62 -2.20
CA SER A 50 1.83 -15.49 -2.30
C SER A 50 3.16 -14.74 -2.10
N GLY A 51 3.18 -13.42 -2.29
CA GLY A 51 4.40 -12.62 -2.34
C GLY A 51 5.30 -12.96 -3.53
N GLN A 52 4.77 -13.62 -4.58
CA GLN A 52 5.55 -14.09 -5.71
C GLN A 52 5.25 -13.30 -6.98
N THR A 53 6.31 -12.92 -7.68
CA THR A 53 6.19 -12.40 -9.04
C THR A 53 5.71 -13.49 -9.99
N LEU A 54 4.88 -13.12 -10.95
CA LEU A 54 4.32 -14.07 -11.90
C LEU A 54 4.41 -13.55 -13.33
N GLU A 55 4.58 -14.47 -14.28
CA GLU A 55 4.50 -14.23 -15.72
C GLU A 55 3.56 -15.27 -16.33
N ILE A 56 2.56 -14.82 -17.09
CA ILE A 56 1.62 -15.68 -17.80
C ILE A 56 1.52 -15.22 -19.24
N SER A 57 1.72 -16.16 -20.16
CA SER A 57 1.71 -15.91 -21.63
C SER A 57 0.34 -16.12 -22.26
N GLU A 58 -0.56 -16.92 -21.66
CA GLU A 58 -1.92 -17.16 -22.11
C GLU A 58 -2.85 -17.09 -20.90
N VAL A 59 -3.24 -15.86 -20.56
CA VAL A 59 -4.01 -15.55 -19.34
C VAL A 59 -5.39 -16.21 -19.35
N ALA A 60 -5.98 -16.38 -20.54
CA ALA A 60 -7.30 -17.00 -20.69
C ALA A 60 -7.34 -18.46 -20.23
N ASP A 61 -6.19 -19.15 -20.20
CA ASP A 61 -6.07 -20.55 -19.84
C ASP A 61 -5.70 -20.73 -18.34
N ASP A 62 -5.37 -19.65 -17.63
CA ASP A 62 -5.04 -19.72 -16.20
C ASP A 62 -6.32 -19.74 -15.35
N PRO A 63 -6.53 -20.77 -14.51
CA PRO A 63 -7.74 -20.89 -13.70
C PRO A 63 -7.88 -19.81 -12.62
N ARG A 64 -6.82 -19.08 -12.30
CA ARG A 64 -6.84 -17.97 -11.35
C ARG A 64 -7.30 -16.66 -11.99
N PHE A 65 -7.36 -16.60 -13.31
CA PHE A 65 -7.74 -15.38 -14.01
C PHE A 65 -9.21 -15.01 -13.78
N ALA A 66 -9.44 -13.83 -13.24
CA ALA A 66 -10.77 -13.28 -13.02
C ALA A 66 -11.32 -12.65 -14.32
N ARG A 67 -11.77 -13.52 -15.24
CA ARG A 67 -12.26 -13.12 -16.55
C ARG A 67 -13.43 -12.13 -16.49
N ASP A 68 -14.34 -12.33 -15.57
CA ASP A 68 -15.51 -11.48 -15.33
C ASP A 68 -15.10 -10.03 -15.00
N ILE A 69 -14.07 -9.86 -14.20
CA ILE A 69 -13.51 -8.54 -13.88
C ILE A 69 -12.86 -7.93 -15.12
N ALA A 70 -12.05 -8.68 -15.84
CA ALA A 70 -11.39 -8.20 -17.05
C ALA A 70 -12.41 -7.79 -18.14
N GLU A 71 -13.48 -8.55 -18.31
CA GLU A 71 -14.56 -8.21 -19.25
C GLU A 71 -15.29 -6.92 -18.85
N GLN A 72 -15.51 -6.68 -17.56
CA GLN A 72 -16.11 -5.43 -17.07
C GLN A 72 -15.23 -4.20 -17.35
N THR A 73 -13.91 -4.36 -17.36
CA THR A 73 -12.97 -3.28 -17.71
C THR A 73 -12.84 -3.08 -19.23
N GLY A 74 -13.50 -3.91 -20.03
CA GLY A 74 -13.46 -3.85 -21.50
C GLY A 74 -12.10 -4.24 -22.09
N TYR A 75 -11.19 -4.80 -21.27
CA TYR A 75 -9.88 -5.23 -21.73
C TYR A 75 -9.45 -6.57 -21.12
N VAL A 76 -9.42 -7.60 -21.93
CA VAL A 76 -8.92 -8.93 -21.59
C VAL A 76 -7.51 -9.06 -22.15
N PRO A 77 -6.46 -9.08 -21.33
CA PRO A 77 -5.10 -9.22 -21.79
C PRO A 77 -4.79 -10.66 -22.23
N ARG A 78 -3.83 -10.83 -23.12
CA ARG A 78 -3.28 -12.14 -23.44
C ARG A 78 -2.17 -12.53 -22.49
N THR A 79 -1.31 -11.56 -22.12
CA THR A 79 -0.15 -11.79 -21.24
C THR A 79 -0.21 -10.88 -20.03
N ILE A 80 0.20 -11.40 -18.89
CA ILE A 80 0.36 -10.63 -17.65
C ILE A 80 1.74 -10.90 -17.06
N LEU A 81 2.39 -9.80 -16.66
CA LEU A 81 3.55 -9.80 -15.81
C LEU A 81 3.17 -9.03 -14.53
N ALA A 82 3.26 -9.65 -13.36
CA ALA A 82 2.86 -9.03 -12.11
C ALA A 82 3.89 -9.24 -11.00
N ALA A 83 4.09 -8.22 -10.17
CA ALA A 83 5.00 -8.27 -9.03
C ALA A 83 4.36 -7.66 -7.78
N PRO A 84 4.59 -8.24 -6.59
CA PRO A 84 4.12 -7.68 -5.34
C PRO A 84 4.84 -6.36 -5.02
N LEU A 85 4.11 -5.43 -4.43
CA LEU A 85 4.66 -4.23 -3.82
C LEU A 85 5.05 -4.58 -2.39
N GLU A 86 6.31 -4.95 -2.18
CA GLU A 86 6.80 -5.41 -0.89
C GLU A 86 7.29 -4.24 -0.03
N GLY A 87 6.69 -4.07 1.14
CA GLY A 87 7.12 -3.19 2.21
C GLY A 87 7.92 -3.95 3.28
N ARG A 88 8.28 -3.25 4.36
CA ARG A 88 8.99 -3.85 5.50
C ARG A 88 8.12 -4.84 6.28
N ASP A 89 6.83 -4.55 6.38
CA ASP A 89 5.89 -5.27 7.24
C ASP A 89 4.99 -6.23 6.43
N GLY A 90 5.22 -6.35 5.12
CA GLY A 90 4.47 -7.22 4.22
C GLY A 90 4.19 -6.62 2.87
N THR A 91 3.36 -7.28 2.10
CA THR A 91 2.94 -6.84 0.77
C THR A 91 1.85 -5.77 0.90
N VAL A 92 2.05 -4.61 0.29
CA VAL A 92 1.10 -3.48 0.32
C VAL A 92 0.25 -3.37 -0.95
N GLY A 93 0.49 -4.22 -1.93
CA GLY A 93 -0.24 -4.22 -3.19
C GLY A 93 0.46 -5.01 -4.29
N VAL A 94 0.08 -4.75 -5.54
CA VAL A 94 0.60 -5.41 -6.73
C VAL A 94 0.72 -4.41 -7.87
N VAL A 95 1.75 -4.57 -8.70
CA VAL A 95 1.87 -3.91 -10.00
C VAL A 95 1.72 -4.95 -11.11
N GLU A 96 0.93 -4.62 -12.12
CA GLU A 96 0.68 -5.48 -13.28
C GLU A 96 1.03 -4.76 -14.57
N VAL A 97 1.63 -5.50 -15.49
CA VAL A 97 1.94 -5.09 -16.87
C VAL A 97 1.24 -6.06 -17.81
N LEU A 98 0.33 -5.53 -18.63
CA LEU A 98 -0.58 -6.29 -19.48
C LEU A 98 -0.15 -6.16 -20.93
N ASP A 99 -0.11 -7.28 -21.65
CA ASP A 99 0.28 -7.35 -23.06
C ASP A 99 1.57 -6.60 -23.36
N ARG A 100 2.66 -7.04 -22.71
CA ARG A 100 3.99 -6.49 -23.01
C ARG A 100 4.35 -6.76 -24.49
N GLY A 101 5.14 -5.86 -25.08
CA GLY A 101 5.64 -6.02 -26.45
C GLY A 101 6.46 -7.30 -26.60
N THR A 102 6.30 -7.98 -27.71
CA THR A 102 6.93 -9.28 -27.98
C THR A 102 8.43 -9.14 -28.29
N GLY A 103 9.25 -9.61 -27.35
CA GLY A 103 10.66 -9.94 -27.59
C GLY A 103 10.97 -11.21 -26.79
N ASP A 104 11.10 -12.35 -27.47
CA ASP A 104 11.24 -13.68 -26.84
C ASP A 104 12.47 -13.87 -25.94
N ALA A 105 13.41 -12.92 -25.92
CA ALA A 105 14.65 -13.00 -25.15
C ALA A 105 14.65 -12.17 -23.85
N GLU A 106 13.54 -11.51 -23.48
CA GLU A 106 13.53 -10.47 -22.46
C GLU A 106 12.75 -10.85 -21.18
N GLY A 107 12.15 -12.03 -21.07
CA GLY A 107 11.31 -12.43 -19.94
C GLY A 107 11.97 -12.27 -18.57
N GLU A 108 13.15 -12.87 -18.36
CA GLU A 108 13.88 -12.76 -17.09
C GLU A 108 14.31 -11.31 -16.79
N ARG A 109 14.71 -10.57 -17.80
CA ARG A 109 15.08 -9.16 -17.66
C ARG A 109 13.88 -8.30 -17.30
N ASP A 110 12.74 -8.53 -17.92
CA ASP A 110 11.50 -7.81 -17.64
C ASP A 110 11.00 -8.07 -16.23
N LEU A 111 11.11 -9.32 -15.74
CA LEU A 111 10.82 -9.67 -14.34
C LEU A 111 11.68 -8.88 -13.36
N VAL A 112 13.01 -8.81 -13.61
CA VAL A 112 13.93 -8.05 -12.76
C VAL A 112 13.60 -6.56 -12.79
N ILE A 113 13.32 -6.00 -13.96
CA ILE A 113 12.94 -4.60 -14.11
C ILE A 113 11.64 -4.32 -13.39
N LEU A 114 10.62 -5.19 -13.54
CA LEU A 114 9.34 -5.02 -12.85
C LEU A 114 9.50 -5.09 -11.34
N ALA A 115 10.30 -6.02 -10.83
CA ALA A 115 10.58 -6.12 -9.39
C ALA A 115 11.24 -4.85 -8.83
N LEU A 116 12.15 -4.21 -9.59
CA LEU A 116 12.74 -2.92 -9.21
C LEU A 116 11.69 -1.80 -9.19
N PHE A 117 10.81 -1.74 -10.19
CA PHE A 117 9.70 -0.78 -10.19
C PHE A 117 8.72 -1.03 -9.04
N ALA A 118 8.39 -2.30 -8.78
CA ALA A 118 7.52 -2.69 -7.68
C ALA A 118 8.08 -2.21 -6.33
N ARG A 119 9.37 -2.41 -6.11
CA ARG A 119 10.04 -1.93 -4.90
C ARG A 119 9.99 -0.39 -4.76
N LEU A 120 10.29 0.34 -5.84
CA LEU A 120 10.21 1.81 -5.82
C LEU A 120 8.77 2.30 -5.58
N ALA A 121 7.78 1.63 -6.18
CA ALA A 121 6.37 1.94 -5.97
C ALA A 121 5.95 1.67 -4.52
N ALA A 122 6.37 0.55 -3.93
CA ALA A 122 6.10 0.22 -2.54
C ALA A 122 6.65 1.30 -1.58
N GLU A 123 7.91 1.68 -1.74
CA GLU A 123 8.53 2.75 -0.92
C GLU A 123 7.79 4.08 -1.08
N THR A 124 7.33 4.39 -2.29
CA THR A 124 6.56 5.62 -2.56
C THR A 124 5.21 5.60 -1.87
N VAL A 125 4.49 4.47 -1.95
CA VAL A 125 3.18 4.28 -1.30
C VAL A 125 3.31 4.37 0.22
N LEU A 126 4.29 3.66 0.80
CA LEU A 126 4.54 3.68 2.24
C LEU A 126 4.92 5.08 2.74
N SER A 127 5.76 5.80 1.99
CA SER A 127 6.09 7.18 2.31
C SER A 127 4.87 8.10 2.26
N ALA A 128 4.00 7.93 1.26
CA ALA A 128 2.77 8.72 1.14
C ALA A 128 1.80 8.45 2.31
N ARG A 129 1.61 7.16 2.68
CA ARG A 129 0.81 6.78 3.86
C ARG A 129 1.36 7.44 5.12
N LEU A 130 2.67 7.31 5.37
CA LEU A 130 3.32 7.93 6.53
C LEU A 130 3.10 9.45 6.58
N PHE A 131 3.20 10.16 5.46
CA PHE A 131 2.93 11.60 5.41
C PHE A 131 1.47 11.94 5.70
N THR A 132 0.53 11.13 5.22
CA THR A 132 -0.90 11.28 5.51
C THR A 132 -1.15 11.13 7.00
N ASP A 133 -0.64 10.05 7.60
CA ASP A 133 -0.78 9.74 9.02
C ASP A 133 -0.17 10.84 9.90
N MET A 134 1.06 11.27 9.59
CA MET A 134 1.68 12.39 10.29
C MET A 134 0.86 13.69 10.17
N GLY A 135 0.28 13.96 9.01
CA GLY A 135 -0.61 15.09 8.78
C GLY A 135 -1.84 15.03 9.69
N ALA A 136 -2.51 13.88 9.75
CA ALA A 136 -3.66 13.65 10.62
C ALA A 136 -3.31 13.84 12.11
N LEU A 137 -2.18 13.30 12.55
CA LEU A 137 -1.69 13.45 13.93
C LEU A 137 -1.41 14.91 14.29
N LEU A 138 -0.77 15.66 13.40
CA LEU A 138 -0.49 17.07 13.61
C LEU A 138 -1.80 17.89 13.69
N LEU A 139 -2.75 17.63 12.78
CA LEU A 139 -4.05 18.29 12.79
C LEU A 139 -4.84 17.97 14.08
N GLY A 140 -4.85 16.72 14.51
CA GLY A 140 -5.45 16.30 15.78
C GLY A 140 -4.81 16.98 16.99
N SER A 141 -3.48 17.04 17.03
CA SER A 141 -2.75 17.74 18.09
C SER A 141 -3.04 19.24 18.12
N LEU A 142 -3.12 19.88 16.96
CA LEU A 142 -3.49 21.29 16.85
C LEU A 142 -4.95 21.55 17.27
N ALA A 143 -5.86 20.62 16.93
CA ALA A 143 -7.26 20.73 17.34
C ALA A 143 -7.43 20.76 18.85
N THR A 144 -6.63 19.95 19.60
CA THR A 144 -6.69 19.92 21.06
C THR A 144 -6.13 21.18 21.73
N GLN A 145 -5.29 21.96 21.02
CA GLN A 145 -4.68 23.20 21.50
C GLN A 145 -5.35 24.46 20.96
N ALA A 146 -6.22 24.32 19.98
CA ALA A 146 -6.90 25.46 19.35
C ALA A 146 -8.01 26.01 20.26
N SER A 147 -8.21 27.33 20.19
CA SER A 147 -9.37 27.99 20.79
C SER A 147 -10.67 27.59 20.05
N ASP A 148 -11.80 27.66 20.75
CA ASP A 148 -13.12 27.11 20.37
C ASP A 148 -13.59 27.34 18.91
N GLY A 149 -13.05 28.31 18.18
CA GLY A 149 -13.45 28.58 16.81
C GLY A 149 -12.77 27.71 15.73
N LEU A 150 -11.57 27.22 15.97
CA LEU A 150 -10.77 26.44 14.99
C LEU A 150 -10.76 24.94 15.27
N ALA A 151 -10.94 24.53 16.51
CA ALA A 151 -10.89 23.13 16.93
C ALA A 151 -11.80 22.21 16.09
N PRO A 152 -13.08 22.54 15.80
CA PRO A 152 -13.95 21.67 15.00
C PRO A 152 -13.50 21.50 13.56
N ALA A 153 -12.90 22.54 12.97
CA ALA A 153 -12.38 22.48 11.60
C ALA A 153 -11.13 21.60 11.50
N LEU A 154 -10.24 21.70 12.48
CA LEU A 154 -9.02 20.89 12.57
C LEU A 154 -9.35 19.42 12.85
N THR A 155 -10.31 19.13 13.74
CA THR A 155 -10.79 17.78 14.01
C THR A 155 -11.34 17.13 12.73
N ARG A 156 -12.21 17.85 11.99
CA ARG A 156 -12.77 17.35 10.74
C ARG A 156 -11.66 17.13 9.68
N ALA A 157 -10.66 18.00 9.63
CA ALA A 157 -9.52 17.81 8.71
C ALA A 157 -8.67 16.59 9.10
N ALA A 158 -8.49 16.31 10.38
CA ALA A 158 -7.82 15.11 10.86
C ALA A 158 -8.60 13.82 10.54
N GLU A 159 -9.92 13.83 10.72
CA GLU A 159 -10.80 12.71 10.36
C GLU A 159 -10.78 12.42 8.85
N LEU A 160 -10.71 13.45 8.01
CA LEU A 160 -10.62 13.29 6.55
C LEU A 160 -9.25 12.79 6.07
N ALA A 161 -8.23 12.90 6.90
CA ALA A 161 -6.89 12.41 6.59
C ALA A 161 -6.70 10.89 6.85
N GLU A 162 -7.74 10.21 7.35
CA GLU A 162 -7.75 8.74 7.58
C GLU A 162 -6.46 8.25 8.27
N ALA A 163 -6.21 8.69 9.51
CA ALA A 163 -5.04 8.24 10.24
C ALA A 163 -5.21 6.80 10.74
N ASP A 164 -4.13 6.02 10.68
CA ASP A 164 -4.03 4.72 11.30
C ASP A 164 -4.41 4.81 12.80
N PRO A 165 -5.36 3.99 13.30
CA PRO A 165 -5.80 4.02 14.69
C PRO A 165 -4.65 3.80 15.68
N ASP A 166 -3.67 2.96 15.36
CA ASP A 166 -2.52 2.72 16.23
C ASP A 166 -1.61 3.94 16.34
N LEU A 167 -1.48 4.73 15.26
CA LEU A 167 -0.77 6.00 15.28
C LEU A 167 -1.54 7.09 16.03
N ALA A 168 -2.88 7.08 15.96
CA ALA A 168 -3.72 7.98 16.76
C ALA A 168 -3.56 7.71 18.27
N ASP A 169 -3.48 6.44 18.68
CA ASP A 169 -3.21 6.04 20.05
C ASP A 169 -1.80 6.45 20.51
N LEU A 170 -0.79 6.27 19.66
CA LEU A 170 0.57 6.76 19.90
C LEU A 170 0.62 8.28 20.10
N ALA A 171 -0.09 9.05 19.26
CA ALA A 171 -0.19 10.49 19.40
C ALA A 171 -0.86 10.89 20.71
N GLY A 172 -1.94 10.20 21.11
CA GLY A 172 -2.58 10.37 22.40
C GLY A 172 -1.63 10.10 23.57
N LEU A 173 -0.77 9.09 23.44
CA LEU A 173 0.27 8.79 24.42
C LEU A 173 1.34 9.88 24.49
N PHE A 174 1.80 10.39 23.35
CA PHE A 174 2.74 11.52 23.30
C PHE A 174 2.16 12.81 23.89
N ALA A 175 0.88 13.11 23.63
CA ALA A 175 0.20 14.26 24.21
C ALA A 175 0.15 14.16 25.75
N ARG A 176 -0.16 12.98 26.30
CA ARG A 176 -0.11 12.73 27.74
C ARG A 176 1.33 12.87 28.32
N LEU A 177 2.34 12.40 27.59
CA LEU A 177 3.73 12.54 27.97
C LEU A 177 4.21 14.00 28.01
N GLN A 178 3.62 14.87 27.20
CA GLN A 178 3.92 16.31 27.29
C GLN A 178 3.29 16.97 28.52
N ALA A 179 2.16 16.46 28.99
CA ALA A 179 1.46 16.99 30.19
C ALA A 179 2.12 16.56 31.52
N VAL A 180 2.97 15.53 31.54
CA VAL A 180 3.68 15.08 32.75
C VAL A 180 5.02 15.79 32.93
N GLY A 181 5.57 15.74 34.17
CA GLY A 181 6.83 16.39 34.53
C GLY A 181 8.04 15.83 33.75
N ALA A 182 9.14 16.57 33.75
CA ALA A 182 10.35 16.21 33.01
C ALA A 182 10.98 14.87 33.46
N ARG A 183 10.74 14.47 34.71
CA ARG A 183 11.26 13.21 35.28
C ARG A 183 10.47 12.02 34.73
N GLU A 184 9.15 12.10 34.71
CA GLU A 184 8.24 11.08 34.23
C GLU A 184 8.40 10.90 32.70
N ARG A 185 8.56 11.99 31.95
CA ARG A 185 8.87 11.94 30.51
C ARG A 185 10.16 11.16 30.24
N ARG A 186 11.22 11.41 31.00
CA ARG A 186 12.50 10.72 30.83
C ARG A 186 12.38 9.23 31.07
N LEU A 187 11.65 8.82 32.12
CA LEU A 187 11.37 7.41 32.42
C LEU A 187 10.58 6.72 31.29
N ALA A 188 9.58 7.40 30.73
CA ALA A 188 8.78 6.86 29.62
C ALA A 188 9.63 6.69 28.37
N ILE A 189 10.46 7.67 28.01
CA ILE A 189 11.40 7.59 26.89
C ILE A 189 12.37 6.43 27.06
N ASP A 190 12.96 6.26 28.25
CA ASP A 190 13.88 5.17 28.56
C ASP A 190 13.20 3.80 28.43
N LEU A 191 11.95 3.68 28.89
CA LEU A 191 11.15 2.46 28.75
C LEU A 191 10.88 2.10 27.28
N VAL A 192 10.38 3.06 26.50
CA VAL A 192 10.10 2.86 25.05
C VAL A 192 11.39 2.49 24.31
N THR A 193 12.50 3.18 24.57
CA THR A 193 13.79 2.88 23.94
C THR A 193 14.25 1.45 24.24
N ARG A 194 14.06 0.98 25.48
CA ARG A 194 14.41 -0.40 25.86
C ARG A 194 13.52 -1.44 25.19
N VAL A 195 12.21 -1.17 25.08
CA VAL A 195 11.27 -2.07 24.40
C VAL A 195 11.61 -2.17 22.91
N LEU A 196 11.85 -1.05 22.23
CA LEU A 196 12.25 -1.04 20.83
C LEU A 196 13.59 -1.75 20.60
N GLY A 197 14.59 -1.50 21.46
CA GLY A 197 15.88 -2.19 21.36
C GLY A 197 15.79 -3.71 21.62
N PHE A 198 14.79 -4.16 22.38
CA PHE A 198 14.52 -5.59 22.57
C PHE A 198 13.88 -6.23 21.33
N THR A 199 12.95 -5.53 20.65
CA THR A 199 12.31 -6.03 19.42
C THR A 199 13.28 -6.10 18.25
N GLU A 200 14.25 -5.18 18.16
CA GLU A 200 15.31 -5.22 17.13
C GLU A 200 16.33 -6.34 17.35
N SER A 201 16.45 -6.86 18.58
CA SER A 201 17.44 -7.88 18.96
C SER A 201 16.84 -9.30 18.97
N ALA A 202 15.53 -9.47 18.73
CA ALA A 202 14.89 -10.78 18.66
C ALA A 202 15.23 -11.46 17.32
N PRO A 203 15.70 -12.72 17.31
CA PRO A 203 15.92 -13.45 16.06
C PRO A 203 14.58 -13.67 15.36
N PRO A 204 14.56 -13.67 14.02
CA PRO A 204 13.34 -13.95 13.26
C PRO A 204 12.82 -15.34 13.60
N ALA A 205 11.51 -15.43 13.86
CA ALA A 205 10.79 -16.65 14.17
C ALA A 205 10.66 -17.57 12.95
#